data_ecb1c36377163e15df6afebab173ee8e
#
_entry.id   ecb1c36377163e15df6afebab173ee8e
#
_cell.length_a   1.000
_cell.length_b   1.000
_cell.length_c   1.000
_cell.angle_alpha   90.00
_cell.angle_beta   90.00
_cell.angle_gamma   90.00
#
_symmetry.space_group_name_H-M   'P 1'
#
loop_
_entity.id
_entity.type
_entity.pdbx_description
1 polymer ?
#
loop_
_entity_poly.entity_id
_entity_poly.type
_entity_poly.pdbx_seq_one_letter_code
_entity_poly.pdbx_strand_id
1 'polypeptide(L)'
;GGEIVKLKWLDIEGNQDKYLIYTTKQKVIGLIKLPLDGNPTKTMGLIAHPDYVQDLCATVEGKYLFTTGGKDLAINMWEIDVNPIDDAILLGGEGIEPFINLIEGGREGQTYQDMWDFFYYSMIRSKDENTTKTRKLDGTVPLDELPNLMRAMGHYPTEYEIENMKDEIKYSNF
;
A
#
# COMPACT_ATOMS: atom_id res chain seq x y z
N GLY A 1 5.14 6.43 -6.04
CA GLY A 1 4.23 7.43 -5.53
C GLY A 1 4.97 8.69 -5.16
N GLY A 2 4.33 9.84 -5.33
CA GLY A 2 4.93 11.13 -5.05
C GLY A 2 4.51 11.68 -3.69
N GLU A 3 5.22 12.70 -3.25
CA GLU A 3 4.89 13.44 -2.04
C GLU A 3 3.47 14.05 -2.13
N ILE A 4 2.61 13.75 -1.16
CA ILE A 4 1.25 14.27 -1.10
C ILE A 4 1.29 15.75 -0.73
N VAL A 5 0.61 16.58 -1.52
CA VAL A 5 0.53 18.03 -1.31
C VAL A 5 -0.78 18.41 -0.65
N LYS A 6 -1.89 17.83 -1.12
CA LYS A 6 -3.22 18.07 -0.57
C LYS A 6 -3.96 16.76 -0.37
N LEU A 7 -4.77 16.73 0.68
CA LEU A 7 -5.65 15.63 1.01
C LEU A 7 -7.01 16.20 1.39
N LYS A 8 -8.09 15.69 0.78
CA LYS A 8 -9.46 16.07 1.10
C LYS A 8 -10.33 14.84 1.29
N TRP A 9 -11.26 14.98 2.19
CA TRP A 9 -12.32 14.00 2.39
C TRP A 9 -13.31 14.05 1.23
N LEU A 10 -13.79 12.89 0.80
CA LEU A 10 -14.83 12.74 -0.20
C LEU A 10 -15.95 11.87 0.36
N ASP A 11 -17.12 12.47 0.52
CA ASP A 11 -18.35 11.77 0.80
C ASP A 11 -19.15 11.67 -0.50
N ILE A 12 -19.59 10.46 -0.83
CA ILE A 12 -20.41 10.19 -2.01
C ILE A 12 -21.81 9.89 -1.54
N GLU A 13 -22.78 10.66 -2.02
CA GLU A 13 -24.18 10.48 -1.65
C GLU A 13 -24.67 9.06 -2.00
N GLY A 14 -25.25 8.39 -1.01
CA GLY A 14 -25.73 7.01 -1.15
C GLY A 14 -24.68 5.90 -1.03
N ASN A 15 -23.40 6.24 -0.87
CA ASN A 15 -22.33 5.28 -0.63
C ASN A 15 -21.94 5.28 0.86
N GLN A 16 -21.79 4.09 1.46
CA GLN A 16 -21.34 3.94 2.85
C GLN A 16 -19.82 3.95 2.97
N ASP A 17 -19.12 3.65 1.88
CA ASP A 17 -17.67 3.66 1.82
C ASP A 17 -17.14 5.09 1.85
N LYS A 18 -15.95 5.23 2.41
CA LYS A 18 -15.30 6.52 2.61
C LYS A 18 -14.05 6.61 1.74
N TYR A 19 -13.87 7.76 1.14
CA TYR A 19 -12.76 8.01 0.21
C TYR A 19 -12.01 9.28 0.59
N LEU A 20 -10.72 9.29 0.23
CA LEU A 20 -9.87 10.48 0.27
C LEU A 20 -9.42 10.83 -1.15
N ILE A 21 -9.48 12.10 -1.47
CA ILE A 21 -8.87 12.66 -2.68
C ILE A 21 -7.50 13.19 -2.29
N TYR A 22 -6.49 12.87 -3.08
CA TYR A 22 -5.13 13.37 -2.86
C TYR A 22 -4.54 13.99 -4.12
N THR A 23 -3.61 14.92 -3.93
CA THR A 23 -2.76 15.43 -5.01
C THR A 23 -1.30 15.26 -4.63
N THR A 24 -0.45 15.06 -5.63
CA THR A 24 0.99 14.90 -5.43
C THR A 24 1.78 16.00 -6.13
N LYS A 25 3.05 16.18 -5.71
CA LYS A 25 4.00 17.06 -6.43
C LYS A 25 4.24 16.62 -7.86
N GLN A 26 4.01 15.33 -8.20
CA GLN A 26 4.15 14.81 -9.54
C GLN A 26 2.89 14.99 -10.41
N LYS A 27 2.07 15.99 -10.12
CA LYS A 27 0.94 16.40 -10.97
C LYS A 27 -0.23 15.40 -10.97
N VAL A 28 -0.18 14.42 -10.08
CA VAL A 28 -1.20 13.37 -9.97
C VAL A 28 -2.32 13.82 -9.06
N ILE A 29 -3.55 13.56 -9.48
CA ILE A 29 -4.72 13.52 -8.62
C ILE A 29 -5.16 12.07 -8.49
N GLY A 30 -5.62 11.68 -7.32
CA GLY A 30 -6.10 10.33 -7.11
C GLY A 30 -7.13 10.20 -6.00
N LEU A 31 -7.70 9.02 -5.95
CA LEU A 31 -8.64 8.56 -4.93
C LEU A 31 -8.04 7.40 -4.16
N ILE A 32 -8.34 7.36 -2.86
CA ILE A 32 -8.00 6.24 -1.97
C ILE A 32 -9.27 5.84 -1.23
N LYS A 33 -9.59 4.55 -1.27
CA LYS A 33 -10.67 3.96 -0.46
C LYS A 33 -10.15 3.66 0.95
N LEU A 34 -10.93 4.00 1.96
CA LEU A 34 -10.62 3.67 3.36
C LEU A 34 -11.10 2.25 3.72
N PRO A 35 -10.51 1.60 4.74
CA PRO A 35 -9.38 2.06 5.57
C PRO A 35 -8.03 2.03 4.85
N LEU A 36 -7.07 2.83 5.36
CA LEU A 36 -5.69 2.85 4.87
C LEU A 36 -4.92 1.66 5.46
N ASP A 37 -5.04 0.51 4.84
CA ASP A 37 -4.39 -0.74 5.24
C ASP A 37 -3.16 -1.08 4.39
N GLY A 38 -2.72 -0.14 3.55
CA GLY A 38 -1.58 -0.33 2.65
C GLY A 38 -1.90 -1.13 1.38
N ASN A 39 -3.13 -1.59 1.19
CA ASN A 39 -3.51 -2.34 -0.01
C ASN A 39 -3.35 -1.48 -1.28
N PRO A 40 -2.47 -1.88 -2.22
CA PRO A 40 -2.17 -1.10 -3.41
C PRO A 40 -3.34 -0.96 -4.39
N THR A 41 -4.34 -1.87 -4.31
CA THR A 41 -5.51 -1.85 -5.19
C THR A 41 -6.58 -0.84 -4.75
N LYS A 42 -6.48 -0.31 -3.52
CA LYS A 42 -7.41 0.69 -2.98
C LYS A 42 -7.15 2.12 -3.45
N THR A 43 -6.18 2.32 -4.32
CA THR A 43 -5.83 3.63 -4.83
C THR A 43 -5.81 3.66 -6.34
N MET A 44 -6.27 4.75 -6.89
CA MET A 44 -6.10 5.07 -8.31
C MET A 44 -5.67 6.52 -8.46
N GLY A 45 -4.93 6.82 -9.53
CA GLY A 45 -4.49 8.17 -9.79
C GLY A 45 -4.18 8.40 -11.25
N LEU A 46 -4.32 9.66 -11.67
CA LEU A 46 -4.02 10.09 -13.03
C LEU A 46 -3.33 11.46 -13.01
N ILE A 47 -2.66 11.78 -14.10
CA ILE A 47 -2.02 13.10 -14.28
C ILE A 47 -3.12 14.11 -14.60
N ALA A 48 -3.32 15.07 -13.70
CA ALA A 48 -4.41 16.05 -13.82
C ALA A 48 -4.03 17.29 -14.63
N HIS A 49 -2.80 17.75 -14.50
CA HIS A 49 -2.31 18.97 -15.13
C HIS A 49 -0.88 18.81 -15.65
N PRO A 50 -0.47 19.53 -16.68
CA PRO A 50 0.90 19.45 -17.23
C PRO A 50 1.97 19.98 -16.29
N ASP A 51 1.62 20.86 -15.33
CA ASP A 51 2.53 21.38 -14.31
C ASP A 51 2.15 20.82 -12.95
N TYR A 52 1.71 21.60 -11.99
CA TYR A 52 1.28 21.13 -10.66
C TYR A 52 -0.20 21.41 -10.42
N VAL A 53 -0.80 20.66 -9.54
CA VAL A 53 -2.19 20.89 -9.10
C VAL A 53 -2.17 21.94 -7.99
N GLN A 54 -2.72 23.13 -8.29
CA GLN A 54 -2.77 24.25 -7.37
C GLN A 54 -3.79 24.01 -6.26
N ASP A 55 -5.01 23.66 -6.67
CA ASP A 55 -6.13 23.43 -5.74
C ASP A 55 -7.09 22.38 -6.28
N LEU A 56 -7.92 21.87 -5.38
CA LEU A 56 -8.97 20.91 -5.69
C LEU A 56 -10.22 21.18 -4.85
N CYS A 57 -11.40 20.95 -5.45
CA CYS A 57 -12.67 21.04 -4.79
C CYS A 57 -13.64 20.00 -5.34
N ALA A 58 -14.22 19.19 -4.46
CA ALA A 58 -15.29 18.26 -4.83
C ALA A 58 -16.66 18.90 -4.59
N THR A 59 -17.66 18.50 -5.39
CA THR A 59 -19.06 18.84 -5.11
C THR A 59 -19.54 18.13 -3.84
N VAL A 60 -20.54 18.70 -3.21
CA VAL A 60 -21.12 18.18 -1.96
C VAL A 60 -21.69 16.76 -2.14
N GLU A 61 -22.21 16.47 -3.33
CA GLU A 61 -22.77 15.18 -3.69
C GLU A 61 -21.68 14.12 -3.98
N GLY A 62 -20.39 14.53 -4.06
CA GLY A 62 -19.29 13.64 -4.40
C GLY A 62 -19.25 13.19 -5.86
N LYS A 63 -20.01 13.85 -6.75
CA LYS A 63 -20.12 13.46 -8.16
C LYS A 63 -19.05 14.06 -9.06
N TYR A 64 -18.67 15.29 -8.80
CA TYR A 64 -17.67 16.00 -9.61
C TYR A 64 -16.54 16.53 -8.76
N LEU A 65 -15.36 16.56 -9.36
CA LEU A 65 -14.16 17.13 -8.78
C LEU A 65 -13.61 18.17 -9.74
N PHE A 66 -13.27 19.33 -9.19
CA PHE A 66 -12.61 20.40 -9.92
C PHE A 66 -11.16 20.51 -9.47
N THR A 67 -10.26 20.62 -10.42
CA THR A 67 -8.83 20.86 -10.15
C THR A 67 -8.36 22.09 -10.90
N THR A 68 -7.52 22.87 -10.27
CA THR A 68 -6.89 24.04 -10.89
C THR A 68 -5.40 23.77 -11.08
N GLY A 69 -4.93 24.01 -12.27
CA GLY A 69 -3.50 23.97 -12.57
C GLY A 69 -2.79 25.27 -12.19
N GLY A 70 -1.49 25.17 -11.98
CA GLY A 70 -0.67 26.32 -11.65
C GLY A 70 -0.38 27.21 -12.87
N LYS A 71 0.59 26.83 -13.68
CA LYS A 71 1.04 27.63 -14.84
C LYS A 71 0.20 27.47 -16.08
N ASP A 72 -0.55 26.39 -16.19
CA ASP A 72 -1.44 26.11 -17.33
C ASP A 72 -2.73 26.93 -17.29
N LEU A 73 -3.03 27.58 -16.16
CA LEU A 73 -4.19 28.45 -15.96
C LEU A 73 -5.52 27.75 -16.31
N ALA A 74 -5.54 26.41 -16.22
CA ALA A 74 -6.70 25.59 -16.55
C ALA A 74 -7.47 25.16 -15.32
N ILE A 75 -8.77 24.97 -15.50
CA ILE A 75 -9.65 24.32 -14.53
C ILE A 75 -10.19 23.07 -15.23
N ASN A 76 -9.90 21.92 -14.67
CA ASN A 76 -10.41 20.64 -15.17
C ASN A 76 -11.54 20.16 -14.26
N MET A 77 -12.59 19.65 -14.88
CA MET A 77 -13.70 18.98 -14.21
C MET A 77 -13.62 17.49 -14.48
N TRP A 78 -13.71 16.70 -13.41
CA TRP A 78 -13.65 15.25 -13.44
C TRP A 78 -14.96 14.69 -12.92
N GLU A 79 -15.52 13.72 -13.59
CA GLU A 79 -16.57 12.90 -13.04
C GLU A 79 -15.94 11.82 -12.15
N ILE A 80 -16.46 11.66 -10.93
CA ILE A 80 -15.93 10.69 -9.96
C ILE A 80 -16.70 9.38 -10.18
N ASP A 81 -15.96 8.33 -10.55
CA ASP A 81 -16.43 6.95 -10.58
C ASP A 81 -15.55 6.10 -9.66
N VAL A 82 -16.14 5.47 -8.68
CA VAL A 82 -15.44 4.64 -7.68
C VAL A 82 -15.48 3.14 -8.02
N ASN A 83 -16.35 2.74 -8.94
CA ASN A 83 -16.49 1.34 -9.32
C ASN A 83 -15.18 0.70 -9.78
N PRO A 84 -14.29 1.37 -10.55
CA PRO A 84 -13.01 0.80 -10.94
C PRO A 84 -12.09 0.46 -9.75
N ILE A 85 -12.21 1.18 -8.63
CA ILE A 85 -11.45 0.86 -7.40
C ILE A 85 -12.01 -0.42 -6.78
N ASP A 86 -13.33 -0.56 -6.71
CA ASP A 86 -13.99 -1.74 -6.15
C ASP A 86 -13.69 -2.99 -7.00
N ASP A 87 -13.72 -2.85 -8.32
CA ASP A 87 -13.33 -3.91 -9.25
C ASP A 87 -11.85 -4.30 -9.07
N ALA A 88 -10.96 -3.32 -8.90
CA ALA A 88 -9.54 -3.56 -8.67
C ALA A 88 -9.28 -4.28 -7.32
N ILE A 89 -10.06 -3.96 -6.29
CA ILE A 89 -9.98 -4.65 -4.99
C ILE A 89 -10.42 -6.11 -5.13
N LEU A 90 -11.52 -6.36 -5.83
CA LEU A 90 -12.02 -7.72 -6.08
C LEU A 90 -11.03 -8.56 -6.88
N LEU A 91 -10.44 -7.98 -7.92
CA LEU A 91 -9.43 -8.64 -8.76
C LEU A 91 -8.10 -8.85 -8.03
N GLY A 92 -7.74 -7.93 -7.14
CA GLY A 92 -6.49 -8.00 -6.36
C GLY A 92 -6.45 -9.14 -5.35
N GLY A 93 -7.61 -9.62 -4.92
CA GLY A 93 -7.75 -10.65 -3.90
C GLY A 93 -7.64 -10.10 -2.47
N GLU A 94 -7.74 -11.00 -1.50
CA GLU A 94 -7.74 -10.66 -0.07
C GLU A 94 -6.37 -10.88 0.59
N GLY A 95 -6.16 -10.26 1.73
CA GLY A 95 -4.98 -10.44 2.57
C GLY A 95 -3.70 -9.98 1.90
N ILE A 96 -2.78 -10.90 1.65
CA ILE A 96 -1.46 -10.63 1.05
C ILE A 96 -1.45 -10.69 -0.48
N GLU A 97 -2.51 -11.18 -1.12
CA GLU A 97 -2.55 -11.35 -2.57
C GLU A 97 -2.29 -10.06 -3.35
N PRO A 98 -2.86 -8.90 -2.98
CA PRO A 98 -2.59 -7.64 -3.67
C PRO A 98 -1.11 -7.25 -3.66
N PHE A 99 -0.36 -7.64 -2.62
CA PHE A 99 1.07 -7.36 -2.50
C PHE A 99 1.90 -8.36 -3.33
N ILE A 100 1.50 -9.64 -3.33
CA ILE A 100 2.16 -10.68 -4.14
C ILE A 100 2.03 -10.36 -5.62
N ASN A 101 0.90 -9.83 -6.06
CA ASN A 101 0.66 -9.42 -7.45
C ASN A 101 1.59 -8.26 -7.91
N LEU A 102 2.24 -7.54 -6.98
CA LEU A 102 3.25 -6.53 -7.31
C LEU A 102 4.64 -7.12 -7.56
N ILE A 103 4.86 -8.38 -7.15
CA ILE A 103 6.14 -9.07 -7.32
C ILE A 103 6.19 -9.65 -8.74
N GLU A 104 7.33 -9.49 -9.41
CA GLU A 104 7.53 -10.07 -10.74
C GLU A 104 7.31 -11.59 -10.74
N GLY A 105 6.41 -12.04 -11.60
CA GLY A 105 5.98 -13.44 -11.67
C GLY A 105 5.02 -13.89 -10.56
N GLY A 106 4.61 -13.01 -9.66
CA GLY A 106 3.68 -13.33 -8.58
C GLY A 106 4.17 -14.51 -7.73
N ARG A 107 3.28 -15.44 -7.37
CA ARG A 107 3.61 -16.63 -6.57
C ARG A 107 4.53 -17.63 -7.28
N GLU A 108 4.57 -17.62 -8.60
CA GLU A 108 5.41 -18.52 -9.40
C GLU A 108 6.78 -17.91 -9.70
N GLY A 109 6.96 -16.62 -9.39
CA GLY A 109 8.20 -15.89 -9.62
C GLY A 109 9.33 -16.31 -8.69
N GLN A 110 10.57 -16.19 -9.17
CA GLN A 110 11.78 -16.52 -8.40
C GLN A 110 11.86 -15.69 -7.11
N THR A 111 11.53 -14.41 -7.17
CA THR A 111 11.55 -13.53 -5.99
C THR A 111 10.65 -14.06 -4.86
N TYR A 112 9.45 -14.54 -5.19
CA TYR A 112 8.54 -15.11 -4.18
C TYR A 112 9.11 -16.41 -3.59
N GLN A 113 9.74 -17.26 -4.41
CA GLN A 113 10.39 -18.48 -3.94
C GLN A 113 11.57 -18.15 -3.02
N ASP A 114 12.41 -17.18 -3.39
CA ASP A 114 13.54 -16.73 -2.56
C ASP A 114 13.06 -16.16 -1.21
N MET A 115 11.95 -15.39 -1.21
CA MET A 115 11.32 -14.90 0.02
C MET A 115 10.89 -16.05 0.94
N TRP A 116 10.31 -17.08 0.36
CA TRP A 116 9.88 -18.27 1.09
C TRP A 116 11.05 -19.05 1.66
N ASP A 117 12.12 -19.20 0.91
CA ASP A 117 13.36 -19.86 1.35
C ASP A 117 14.02 -19.09 2.50
N PHE A 118 14.12 -17.77 2.42
CA PHE A 118 14.62 -16.93 3.51
C PHE A 118 13.75 -17.03 4.77
N PHE A 119 12.43 -17.02 4.61
CA PHE A 119 11.51 -17.20 5.73
C PHE A 119 11.69 -18.57 6.39
N TYR A 120 11.78 -19.62 5.60
CA TYR A 120 12.03 -20.98 6.07
C TYR A 120 13.38 -21.12 6.79
N TYR A 121 14.43 -20.54 6.24
CA TYR A 121 15.74 -20.48 6.87
C TYR A 121 15.70 -19.75 8.21
N SER A 122 15.00 -18.62 8.30
CA SER A 122 14.82 -17.86 9.54
C SER A 122 14.08 -18.68 10.61
N MET A 123 13.08 -19.47 10.22
CA MET A 123 12.42 -20.41 11.14
C MET A 123 13.39 -21.44 11.71
N ILE A 124 14.24 -22.02 10.87
CA ILE A 124 15.23 -23.01 11.30
C ILE A 124 16.25 -22.39 12.24
N ARG A 125 16.80 -21.24 11.86
CA ARG A 125 17.83 -20.51 12.63
C ARG A 125 17.33 -20.11 14.00
N SER A 126 16.09 -19.65 14.11
CA SER A 126 15.48 -19.20 15.38
C SER A 126 15.26 -20.33 16.40
N LYS A 127 15.32 -21.60 15.97
CA LYS A 127 15.06 -22.77 16.81
C LYS A 127 16.34 -23.48 17.29
N ASP A 128 17.45 -22.75 17.33
CA ASP A 128 18.76 -23.21 17.79
C ASP A 128 19.45 -24.18 16.79
N GLU A 129 20.56 -23.75 16.23
CA GLU A 129 21.34 -24.52 15.24
C GLU A 129 21.97 -25.80 15.83
N ASN A 130 22.25 -25.79 17.12
CA ASN A 130 22.98 -26.84 17.83
C ASN A 130 22.10 -27.91 18.49
N THR A 131 20.77 -27.86 18.26
CA THR A 131 19.90 -28.85 18.88
C THR A 131 19.90 -30.19 18.14
N THR A 132 20.01 -31.29 18.87
CA THR A 132 19.83 -32.65 18.36
C THR A 132 18.36 -33.10 18.35
N LYS A 133 17.45 -32.26 18.87
CA LYS A 133 16.02 -32.55 18.94
C LYS A 133 15.35 -32.33 17.58
N THR A 134 14.34 -33.12 17.28
CA THR A 134 13.52 -32.92 16.07
C THR A 134 12.88 -31.51 16.10
N ARG A 135 13.18 -30.72 15.07
CA ARG A 135 12.61 -29.37 14.93
C ARG A 135 11.16 -29.46 14.47
N LYS A 136 10.28 -28.76 15.17
CA LYS A 136 8.91 -28.57 14.70
C LYS A 136 8.83 -27.18 14.03
N LEU A 137 8.51 -27.15 12.75
CA LEU A 137 8.27 -25.92 12.01
C LEU A 137 6.80 -25.57 12.19
N ASP A 138 6.54 -24.46 12.85
CA ASP A 138 5.21 -23.96 13.20
C ASP A 138 4.69 -22.86 12.27
N GLY A 139 5.47 -22.52 11.24
CA GLY A 139 5.10 -21.46 10.29
C GLY A 139 5.31 -20.05 10.85
N THR A 140 6.02 -19.91 11.97
CA THR A 140 6.26 -18.61 12.61
C THR A 140 7.75 -18.29 12.71
N VAL A 141 8.08 -17.00 12.63
CA VAL A 141 9.43 -16.46 12.82
C VAL A 141 9.37 -15.45 13.96
N PRO A 142 10.33 -15.49 14.92
CA PRO A 142 10.42 -14.46 15.95
C PRO A 142 10.52 -13.06 15.36
N LEU A 143 9.86 -12.10 15.98
CA LEU A 143 9.83 -10.72 15.51
C LEU A 143 11.23 -10.09 15.41
N ASP A 144 12.17 -10.54 16.24
CA ASP A 144 13.56 -10.08 16.21
C ASP A 144 14.35 -10.57 14.99
N GLU A 145 13.88 -11.61 14.30
CA GLU A 145 14.46 -12.07 13.03
C GLU A 145 13.97 -11.29 11.81
N LEU A 146 12.88 -10.54 11.92
CA LEU A 146 12.31 -9.79 10.82
C LEU A 146 13.31 -8.84 10.13
N PRO A 147 14.14 -8.04 10.85
CA PRO A 147 15.13 -7.19 10.21
C PRO A 147 16.19 -7.96 9.42
N ASN A 148 16.56 -9.16 9.89
CA ASN A 148 17.52 -10.01 9.19
C ASN A 148 16.91 -10.58 7.90
N LEU A 149 15.65 -10.98 7.94
CA LEU A 149 14.88 -11.42 6.78
C LEU A 149 14.79 -10.31 5.72
N MET A 150 14.47 -9.10 6.13
CA MET A 150 14.42 -7.94 5.24
C MET A 150 15.77 -7.64 4.58
N ARG A 151 16.85 -7.70 5.37
CA ARG A 151 18.22 -7.50 4.84
C ARG A 151 18.62 -8.59 3.84
N ALA A 152 18.22 -9.84 4.10
CA ALA A 152 18.47 -10.94 3.17
C ALA A 152 17.78 -10.74 1.82
N MET A 153 16.63 -10.07 1.83
CA MET A 153 15.87 -9.70 0.63
C MET A 153 16.35 -8.39 -0.03
N GLY A 154 17.42 -7.79 0.48
CA GLY A 154 18.00 -6.56 -0.07
C GLY A 154 17.39 -5.27 0.44
N HIS A 155 16.48 -5.32 1.41
CA HIS A 155 15.95 -4.13 2.08
C HIS A 155 16.65 -3.90 3.41
N TYR A 156 17.26 -2.73 3.58
CA TYR A 156 18.06 -2.38 4.75
C TYR A 156 17.34 -1.31 5.59
N PRO A 157 16.41 -1.72 6.48
CA PRO A 157 15.65 -0.79 7.30
C PRO A 157 16.55 -0.10 8.32
N THR A 158 16.24 1.15 8.64
CA THR A 158 16.81 1.90 9.75
C THR A 158 16.29 1.36 11.08
N GLU A 159 17.00 1.63 12.18
CA GLU A 159 16.52 1.22 13.52
C GLU A 159 15.15 1.82 13.86
N TYR A 160 14.88 3.04 13.43
CA TYR A 160 13.57 3.69 13.61
C TYR A 160 12.45 2.95 12.85
N GLU A 161 12.71 2.51 11.61
CA GLU A 161 11.74 1.72 10.85
C GLU A 161 11.51 0.34 11.46
N ILE A 162 12.55 -0.28 12.02
CA ILE A 162 12.46 -1.56 12.75
C ILE A 162 11.59 -1.42 13.99
N GLU A 163 11.79 -0.37 14.78
CA GLU A 163 10.98 -0.11 15.97
C GLU A 163 9.51 0.12 15.60
N ASN A 164 9.25 0.95 14.60
CA ASN A 164 7.89 1.20 14.12
C ASN A 164 7.19 -0.07 13.64
N MET A 165 7.87 -0.91 12.85
CA MET A 165 7.31 -2.19 12.40
C MET A 165 7.01 -3.14 13.55
N LYS A 166 7.92 -3.24 14.52
CA LYS A 166 7.72 -4.07 15.72
C LYS A 166 6.53 -3.60 16.54
N ASP A 167 6.36 -2.29 16.68
CA ASP A 167 5.25 -1.70 17.40
C ASP A 167 3.94 -1.89 16.62
N GLU A 168 3.95 -1.72 15.31
CA GLU A 168 2.77 -1.98 14.46
C GLU A 168 2.30 -3.43 14.60
N ILE A 169 3.20 -4.41 14.50
CA ILE A 169 2.87 -5.84 14.66
C ILE A 169 2.35 -6.15 16.07
N LYS A 170 2.92 -5.55 17.12
CA LYS A 170 2.51 -5.79 18.50
C LYS A 170 1.15 -5.20 18.86
N TYR A 171 0.82 -4.06 18.27
CA TYR A 171 -0.38 -3.30 18.63
C TYR A 171 -1.47 -3.33 17.56
N SER A 172 -1.20 -3.85 16.35
CA SER A 172 -2.24 -4.13 15.38
C SER A 172 -3.08 -5.31 15.87
N ASN A 173 -4.37 -5.08 16.01
CA ASN A 173 -5.36 -6.13 16.23
C ASN A 173 -5.65 -6.79 14.88
N PHE A 174 -4.85 -7.78 14.50
CA PHE A 174 -5.16 -8.68 13.37
C PHE A 174 -6.00 -9.86 13.88
#